data_f215b7631766dafda0734aec05880e4a
#
_entry.id   f215b7631766dafda0734aec05880e4a
#
_cell.length_a   1.000
_cell.length_b   1.000
_cell.length_c   1.000
_cell.angle_alpha   90.00
_cell.angle_beta   90.00
_cell.angle_gamma   90.00
#
_symmetry.space_group_name_H-M   'P 1'
#
loop_
_entity.id
_entity.type
_entity.pdbx_description
1 polymer ?
#
loop_
_entity_poly.entity_id
_entity_poly.type
_entity_poly.pdbx_seq_one_letter_code
_entity_poly.pdbx_strand_id
1 'polypeptide(L)'
;MVFSLSNYTKLCVWTTASRREFANCCILETDHYHKKFNMAPMMTGPSHLTNPLVTSAHLETSASQLDGVPKDLEDSIRYETTRLLQLAGILLKLPQELIAQAVVILSRYWSGPDGGSLLEVDAKDVAAAALYLTIKPSSTPVRPSALLVVFSYLDHVSPDFGEALQDGLDASKWSLSEGQKQSAREKLYAQELHILRVLGFQTHVALPYTLCINYLQTLQVFSSPSGSKVAKRAFEHLNSALLSPQQLYLTHQPTALATAAIYLAARETEVKLPETGWWEVLDVDREELGFLVVALKSVEGFAENESKIWARRKVPLTVEEVRDEIERRRMLEAGE
;
A
#
# COMPACT_ATOMS: atom_id res chain seq x y z
N MET A 1 4.30 -23.23 -12.43
CA MET A 1 4.29 -22.11 -13.38
C MET A 1 4.55 -20.86 -12.58
N VAL A 2 5.73 -20.29 -12.73
CA VAL A 2 6.13 -19.08 -12.02
C VAL A 2 5.48 -17.92 -12.76
N PHE A 3 4.37 -17.38 -12.26
CA PHE A 3 3.83 -16.12 -12.74
C PHE A 3 4.66 -14.99 -12.13
N SER A 4 5.55 -14.45 -12.95
CA SER A 4 6.33 -13.25 -12.62
C SER A 4 5.39 -12.11 -12.25
N LEU A 5 5.69 -11.39 -11.16
CA LEU A 5 5.08 -10.11 -10.75
C LEU A 5 4.99 -9.07 -11.89
N SER A 6 5.76 -9.30 -12.97
CA SER A 6 5.76 -8.53 -14.22
C SER A 6 4.39 -8.38 -14.90
N ASN A 7 3.45 -9.29 -14.68
CA ASN A 7 2.13 -9.21 -15.32
C ASN A 7 1.16 -8.26 -14.58
N TYR A 8 1.35 -8.06 -13.28
CA TYR A 8 0.51 -7.13 -12.51
C TYR A 8 0.84 -5.66 -12.79
N THR A 9 2.07 -5.36 -13.11
CA THR A 9 2.53 -4.00 -13.42
C THR A 9 2.09 -3.50 -14.81
N LYS A 10 1.72 -4.40 -15.72
CA LYS A 10 1.21 -3.99 -17.03
C LYS A 10 -0.17 -3.33 -16.99
N LEU A 11 -0.97 -3.60 -15.96
CA LEU A 11 -2.32 -3.02 -15.81
C LEU A 11 -2.34 -1.64 -15.14
N CYS A 12 -1.32 -1.28 -14.36
CA CYS A 12 -1.28 0.03 -13.68
C CYS A 12 -0.89 1.22 -14.57
N VAL A 13 -0.55 1.03 -15.85
CA VAL A 13 0.00 2.09 -16.73
C VAL A 13 -1.04 2.70 -17.69
N TRP A 14 -2.29 2.23 -17.69
CA TRP A 14 -3.27 2.61 -18.72
C TRP A 14 -4.19 3.80 -18.40
N THR A 15 -3.90 4.64 -17.41
CA THR A 15 -4.70 5.84 -17.12
C THR A 15 -3.99 7.18 -17.36
N THR A 16 -2.96 7.24 -18.20
CA THR A 16 -2.38 8.51 -18.64
C THR A 16 -2.84 8.89 -20.03
N ALA A 17 -4.13 9.10 -20.19
CA ALA A 17 -4.68 9.84 -21.32
C ALA A 17 -5.02 11.26 -20.86
N SER A 18 -4.04 12.13 -20.76
CA SER A 18 -4.14 13.57 -21.03
C SER A 18 -2.79 14.27 -20.80
N ARG A 19 -1.94 14.19 -21.80
CA ARG A 19 -0.61 14.87 -21.81
C ARG A 19 -0.69 16.37 -22.12
N ARG A 20 -1.86 17.00 -22.15
CA ARG A 20 -1.99 18.41 -22.61
C ARG A 20 -2.46 19.43 -21.56
N GLU A 21 -2.88 19.03 -20.38
CA GLU A 21 -3.40 19.98 -19.38
C GLU A 21 -2.49 20.29 -18.18
N PHE A 22 -1.39 19.58 -18.00
CA PHE A 22 -0.47 19.81 -16.87
C PHE A 22 0.68 20.78 -17.13
N ALA A 23 0.82 21.32 -18.35
CA ALA A 23 1.96 22.19 -18.71
C ALA A 23 1.73 23.69 -18.47
N ASN A 24 0.57 24.14 -18.02
CA ASN A 24 0.23 25.57 -17.97
C ASN A 24 -0.03 26.17 -16.58
N CYS A 25 0.36 25.53 -15.50
CA CYS A 25 0.05 26.05 -14.17
C CYS A 25 1.25 26.42 -13.25
N CYS A 26 2.45 26.52 -13.79
CA CYS A 26 3.62 26.91 -12.97
C CYS A 26 4.53 27.91 -13.67
N ILE A 27 4.02 29.09 -14.04
CA ILE A 27 4.86 30.28 -14.25
C ILE A 27 4.02 31.50 -13.84
N LEU A 28 4.21 32.00 -12.64
CA LEU A 28 3.97 33.40 -12.28
C LEU A 28 4.83 33.79 -11.08
N GLU A 29 5.84 34.58 -11.43
CA GLU A 29 6.38 35.76 -10.74
C GLU A 29 6.91 35.66 -9.31
N THR A 30 8.25 35.66 -9.24
CA THR A 30 9.03 36.18 -8.13
C THR A 30 9.16 37.70 -8.26
N ASP A 31 8.68 38.44 -7.30
CA ASP A 31 9.25 39.74 -6.98
C ASP A 31 8.99 40.19 -5.52
N HIS A 32 10.11 40.42 -4.85
CA HIS A 32 10.39 41.33 -3.74
C HIS A 32 9.33 41.61 -2.67
N TYR A 33 9.55 41.06 -1.46
CA TYR A 33 9.44 41.86 -0.22
C TYR A 33 10.27 41.25 0.92
N HIS A 34 11.47 41.78 1.16
CA HIS A 34 12.16 41.63 2.44
C HIS A 34 11.43 42.37 3.55
N LYS A 35 10.66 41.66 4.37
CA LYS A 35 10.33 42.09 5.73
C LYS A 35 10.80 41.00 6.71
N LYS A 36 11.78 41.40 7.57
CA LYS A 36 12.14 40.60 8.74
C LYS A 36 10.90 40.46 9.64
N PHE A 37 10.22 39.33 9.57
CA PHE A 37 9.31 38.91 10.61
C PHE A 37 10.08 38.03 11.58
N ASN A 38 10.11 38.41 12.87
CA ASN A 38 10.41 37.52 13.97
C ASN A 38 9.32 36.44 13.95
N MET A 39 9.61 35.32 13.34
CA MET A 39 8.73 34.15 13.40
C MET A 39 8.90 33.54 14.78
N ALA A 40 7.83 33.56 15.58
CA ALA A 40 7.66 32.58 16.65
C ALA A 40 7.87 31.18 16.10
N PRO A 41 8.40 30.22 16.90
CA PRO A 41 8.59 28.86 16.41
C PRO A 41 7.23 28.35 15.92
N MET A 42 7.09 28.19 14.60
CA MET A 42 5.94 27.50 14.02
C MET A 42 5.94 26.12 14.64
N MET A 43 4.86 25.79 15.36
CA MET A 43 4.52 24.41 15.63
C MET A 43 4.38 23.75 14.25
N THR A 44 5.41 23.03 13.83
CA THR A 44 5.40 22.31 12.57
C THR A 44 4.40 21.17 12.72
N GLY A 45 3.15 21.43 12.36
CA GLY A 45 2.21 20.35 12.08
C GLY A 45 2.80 19.43 11.00
N PRO A 46 2.36 18.17 10.92
CA PRO A 46 2.88 17.26 9.92
C PRO A 46 2.77 17.89 8.54
N SER A 47 3.92 18.00 7.84
CA SER A 47 3.97 18.47 6.46
C SER A 47 3.14 17.54 5.59
N HIS A 48 2.45 18.07 4.57
CA HIS A 48 1.75 17.24 3.58
C HIS A 48 2.67 16.29 2.79
N LEU A 49 3.99 16.45 2.91
CA LEU A 49 5.01 15.60 2.28
C LEU A 49 5.59 14.54 3.21
N THR A 50 5.21 14.54 4.49
CA THR A 50 5.76 13.63 5.50
C THR A 50 4.66 12.78 6.14
N ASN A 51 5.04 11.57 6.54
CA ASN A 51 4.19 10.65 7.29
C ASN A 51 4.62 10.58 8.75
N PRO A 52 3.68 10.36 9.69
CA PRO A 52 4.06 9.87 11.00
C PRO A 52 4.66 8.47 10.84
N LEU A 53 5.87 8.27 11.37
CA LEU A 53 6.53 6.98 11.32
C LEU A 53 6.23 6.19 12.59
N VAL A 54 6.14 4.87 12.45
CA VAL A 54 6.02 3.95 13.57
C VAL A 54 7.39 3.73 14.22
N THR A 55 7.40 3.55 15.53
CA THR A 55 8.61 3.22 16.30
C THR A 55 8.93 1.73 16.15
N SER A 56 10.17 1.32 16.44
CA SER A 56 10.55 -0.09 16.48
C SER A 56 9.68 -0.90 17.44
N ALA A 57 9.33 -0.32 18.59
CA ALA A 57 8.44 -0.97 19.56
C ALA A 57 7.04 -1.28 18.99
N HIS A 58 6.48 -0.39 18.17
CA HIS A 58 5.19 -0.64 17.49
C HIS A 58 5.29 -1.72 16.39
N LEU A 59 6.48 -1.94 15.83
CA LEU A 59 6.69 -3.01 14.84
C LEU A 59 6.91 -4.38 15.50
N GLU A 60 7.49 -4.38 16.69
CA GLU A 60 7.80 -5.61 17.44
C GLU A 60 6.58 -6.22 18.10
N THR A 61 5.58 -5.41 18.43
CA THR A 61 4.38 -5.89 19.16
C THR A 61 3.14 -5.24 18.60
N SER A 62 2.27 -6.07 18.03
CA SER A 62 0.92 -5.66 17.56
C SER A 62 -0.16 -6.17 18.53
N ALA A 63 -1.37 -5.58 18.45
CA ALA A 63 -2.53 -6.10 19.19
C ALA A 63 -2.80 -7.57 18.87
N SER A 64 -2.68 -7.97 17.60
CA SER A 64 -2.86 -9.37 17.18
C SER A 64 -1.87 -10.32 17.84
N GLN A 65 -0.60 -9.91 17.99
CA GLN A 65 0.41 -10.71 18.69
C GLN A 65 0.15 -10.81 20.18
N LEU A 66 -0.34 -9.73 20.79
CA LEU A 66 -0.76 -9.74 22.22
C LEU A 66 -1.93 -10.71 22.44
N ASP A 67 -2.83 -10.85 21.47
CA ASP A 67 -3.92 -11.82 21.49
C ASP A 67 -3.49 -13.25 21.16
N GLY A 68 -2.21 -13.46 20.82
CA GLY A 68 -1.63 -14.79 20.59
C GLY A 68 -1.56 -15.21 19.13
N VAL A 69 -1.69 -14.31 18.18
CA VAL A 69 -1.44 -14.59 16.76
C VAL A 69 0.07 -14.66 16.52
N PRO A 70 0.62 -15.77 15.96
CA PRO A 70 2.03 -15.85 15.60
C PRO A 70 2.40 -14.80 14.54
N LYS A 71 3.59 -14.21 14.65
CA LYS A 71 4.04 -13.13 13.76
C LYS A 71 4.07 -13.53 12.29
N ASP A 72 4.53 -14.72 11.98
CA ASP A 72 4.56 -15.24 10.61
C ASP A 72 3.15 -15.38 10.00
N LEU A 73 2.16 -15.79 10.82
CA LEU A 73 0.77 -15.85 10.39
C LEU A 73 0.19 -14.45 10.20
N GLU A 74 0.50 -13.52 11.10
CA GLU A 74 0.09 -12.12 10.97
C GLU A 74 0.65 -11.49 9.69
N ASP A 75 1.95 -11.71 9.39
CA ASP A 75 2.60 -11.19 8.18
C ASP A 75 1.96 -11.77 6.91
N SER A 76 1.63 -13.06 6.90
CA SER A 76 0.91 -13.72 5.80
C SER A 76 -0.49 -13.11 5.59
N ILE A 77 -1.25 -12.90 6.69
CA ILE A 77 -2.59 -12.31 6.63
C ILE A 77 -2.53 -10.85 6.14
N ARG A 78 -1.59 -10.06 6.63
CA ARG A 78 -1.39 -8.67 6.20
C ARG A 78 -1.04 -8.60 4.71
N TYR A 79 -0.15 -9.47 4.26
CA TYR A 79 0.24 -9.57 2.86
C TYR A 79 -0.95 -9.89 1.95
N GLU A 80 -1.71 -10.94 2.28
CA GLU A 80 -2.85 -11.36 1.46
C GLU A 80 -4.00 -10.35 1.50
N THR A 81 -4.25 -9.74 2.66
CA THR A 81 -5.25 -8.67 2.78
C THR A 81 -4.88 -7.44 1.96
N THR A 82 -3.58 -7.10 1.92
CA THR A 82 -3.09 -6.00 1.06
C THR A 82 -3.27 -6.33 -0.41
N ARG A 83 -2.99 -7.56 -0.83
CA ARG A 83 -3.26 -8.03 -2.21
C ARG A 83 -4.74 -7.97 -2.55
N LEU A 84 -5.60 -8.44 -1.64
CA LEU A 84 -7.06 -8.38 -1.79
C LEU A 84 -7.54 -6.93 -1.98
N LEU A 85 -7.04 -5.99 -1.17
CA LEU A 85 -7.36 -4.57 -1.28
C LEU A 85 -6.91 -3.98 -2.62
N GLN A 86 -5.67 -4.29 -3.05
CA GLN A 86 -5.15 -3.83 -4.35
C GLN A 86 -6.02 -4.35 -5.50
N LEU A 87 -6.40 -5.62 -5.47
CA LEU A 87 -7.25 -6.22 -6.48
C LEU A 87 -8.65 -5.59 -6.51
N ALA A 88 -9.24 -5.35 -5.33
CA ALA A 88 -10.51 -4.64 -5.24
C ALA A 88 -10.42 -3.24 -5.86
N GLY A 89 -9.35 -2.51 -5.58
CA GLY A 89 -9.08 -1.20 -6.18
C GLY A 89 -8.96 -1.24 -7.70
N ILE A 90 -8.27 -2.26 -8.25
CA ILE A 90 -8.11 -2.46 -9.70
C ILE A 90 -9.47 -2.78 -10.35
N LEU A 91 -10.27 -3.67 -9.77
CA LEU A 91 -11.61 -4.02 -10.27
C LEU A 91 -12.56 -2.82 -10.24
N LEU A 92 -12.42 -1.94 -9.26
CA LEU A 92 -13.14 -0.67 -9.17
C LEU A 92 -12.56 0.43 -10.07
N LYS A 93 -11.48 0.15 -10.80
CA LYS A 93 -10.75 1.09 -11.68
C LYS A 93 -10.29 2.36 -10.95
N LEU A 94 -9.85 2.21 -9.72
CA LEU A 94 -9.35 3.32 -8.91
C LEU A 94 -7.93 3.72 -9.33
N PRO A 95 -7.57 5.01 -9.21
CA PRO A 95 -6.19 5.45 -9.34
C PRO A 95 -5.29 4.75 -8.31
N GLN A 96 -4.06 4.42 -8.72
CA GLN A 96 -3.07 3.76 -7.85
C GLN A 96 -2.81 4.54 -6.55
N GLU A 97 -2.90 5.85 -6.60
CA GLU A 97 -2.73 6.71 -5.44
C GLU A 97 -3.75 6.41 -4.32
N LEU A 98 -5.03 6.23 -4.68
CA LEU A 98 -6.08 5.88 -3.70
C LEU A 98 -5.88 4.47 -3.14
N ILE A 99 -5.46 3.53 -3.97
CA ILE A 99 -5.13 2.17 -3.54
C ILE A 99 -3.97 2.19 -2.56
N ALA A 100 -2.89 2.92 -2.88
CA ALA A 100 -1.73 3.03 -2.00
C ALA A 100 -2.07 3.72 -0.67
N GLN A 101 -2.89 4.78 -0.69
CA GLN A 101 -3.39 5.43 0.54
C GLN A 101 -4.16 4.45 1.41
N ALA A 102 -5.05 3.65 0.81
CA ALA A 102 -5.82 2.65 1.54
C ALA A 102 -4.94 1.56 2.17
N VAL A 103 -3.90 1.11 1.45
CA VAL A 103 -2.93 0.14 1.98
C VAL A 103 -2.17 0.71 3.18
N VAL A 104 -1.73 1.96 3.10
CA VAL A 104 -1.02 2.60 4.24
C VAL A 104 -1.94 2.77 5.44
N ILE A 105 -3.21 3.15 5.23
CA ILE A 105 -4.22 3.24 6.30
C ILE A 105 -4.45 1.87 6.93
N LEU A 106 -4.62 0.83 6.12
CA LEU A 106 -4.76 -0.55 6.56
C LEU A 106 -3.56 -1.00 7.41
N SER A 107 -2.34 -0.72 6.95
CA SER A 107 -1.12 -1.07 7.68
C SER A 107 -1.00 -0.31 9.00
N ARG A 108 -1.35 0.98 9.03
CA ARG A 108 -1.39 1.78 10.27
C ARG A 108 -2.39 1.23 11.29
N TYR A 109 -3.56 0.79 10.80
CA TYR A 109 -4.60 0.24 11.66
C TYR A 109 -4.13 -1.00 12.44
N TRP A 110 -3.30 -1.85 11.86
CA TRP A 110 -2.76 -3.04 12.52
C TRP A 110 -1.41 -2.83 13.23
N SER A 111 -0.89 -1.61 13.24
CA SER A 111 0.42 -1.33 13.85
C SER A 111 0.29 -0.97 15.31
N GLY A 112 1.16 -1.56 16.14
CA GLY A 112 1.25 -1.26 17.55
C GLY A 112 0.25 -2.01 18.44
N PRO A 113 0.43 -1.90 19.77
CA PRO A 113 -0.41 -2.60 20.75
C PRO A 113 -1.83 -2.03 20.84
N ASP A 114 -2.02 -0.76 20.48
CA ASP A 114 -3.33 -0.10 20.49
C ASP A 114 -4.04 -0.19 19.11
N GLY A 115 -3.46 -0.96 18.19
CA GLY A 115 -4.02 -1.21 16.85
C GLY A 115 -5.19 -2.18 16.86
N GLY A 116 -5.72 -2.50 15.68
CA GLY A 116 -6.74 -3.53 15.52
C GLY A 116 -6.15 -4.95 15.65
N SER A 117 -6.94 -5.87 16.17
CA SER A 117 -6.58 -7.28 16.27
C SER A 117 -7.23 -8.13 15.19
N LEU A 118 -6.49 -9.08 14.64
CA LEU A 118 -6.98 -10.09 13.70
C LEU A 118 -7.92 -11.12 14.34
N LEU A 119 -8.00 -11.16 15.66
CA LEU A 119 -8.93 -12.00 16.42
C LEU A 119 -10.23 -11.28 16.83
N GLU A 120 -10.35 -9.98 16.53
CA GLU A 120 -11.53 -9.18 16.81
C GLU A 120 -12.37 -8.92 15.55
N VAL A 121 -11.70 -8.70 14.39
CA VAL A 121 -12.34 -8.25 13.16
C VAL A 121 -11.78 -8.99 11.96
N ASP A 122 -12.67 -9.35 11.02
CA ASP A 122 -12.29 -9.98 9.75
C ASP A 122 -11.39 -9.04 8.93
N ALA A 123 -10.22 -9.54 8.53
CA ALA A 123 -9.22 -8.75 7.79
C ALA A 123 -9.78 -8.20 6.48
N LYS A 124 -10.66 -8.94 5.80
CA LYS A 124 -11.35 -8.51 4.59
C LYS A 124 -12.31 -7.33 4.82
N ASP A 125 -13.01 -7.30 5.95
CA ASP A 125 -13.91 -6.19 6.29
C ASP A 125 -13.13 -4.91 6.60
N VAL A 126 -11.96 -5.05 7.25
CA VAL A 126 -11.02 -3.95 7.47
C VAL A 126 -10.48 -3.42 6.14
N ALA A 127 -10.10 -4.30 5.21
CA ALA A 127 -9.64 -3.91 3.87
C ALA A 127 -10.72 -3.12 3.10
N ALA A 128 -11.96 -3.60 3.13
CA ALA A 128 -13.09 -2.91 2.51
C ALA A 128 -13.32 -1.51 3.11
N ALA A 129 -13.25 -1.41 4.43
CA ALA A 129 -13.43 -0.15 5.14
C ALA A 129 -12.28 0.84 4.90
N ALA A 130 -11.02 0.37 4.89
CA ALA A 130 -9.85 1.19 4.57
C ALA A 130 -9.94 1.74 3.13
N LEU A 131 -10.33 0.91 2.17
CA LEU A 131 -10.54 1.34 0.79
C LEU A 131 -11.69 2.35 0.68
N TYR A 132 -12.81 2.10 1.34
CA TYR A 132 -13.96 3.01 1.36
C TYR A 132 -13.60 4.37 1.96
N LEU A 133 -12.84 4.39 3.05
CA LEU A 133 -12.39 5.61 3.72
C LEU A 133 -11.60 6.54 2.79
N THR A 134 -10.76 5.98 1.91
CA THR A 134 -9.97 6.77 0.96
C THR A 134 -10.75 7.21 -0.27
N ILE A 135 -11.71 6.39 -0.72
CA ILE A 135 -12.53 6.68 -1.91
C ILE A 135 -13.58 7.76 -1.62
N LYS A 136 -14.16 7.74 -0.42
CA LYS A 136 -15.27 8.62 -0.03
C LYS A 136 -14.99 10.13 -0.21
N PRO A 137 -13.81 10.67 0.20
CA PRO A 137 -13.47 12.07 -0.04
C PRO A 137 -12.83 12.34 -1.40
N SER A 138 -12.58 11.31 -2.23
CA SER A 138 -11.86 11.45 -3.49
C SER A 138 -12.70 12.09 -4.60
N SER A 139 -12.05 12.51 -5.68
CA SER A 139 -12.72 12.99 -6.88
C SER A 139 -13.49 11.92 -7.65
N THR A 140 -13.25 10.64 -7.33
CA THR A 140 -13.90 9.47 -7.96
C THR A 140 -14.63 8.62 -6.91
N PRO A 141 -15.69 9.15 -6.28
CA PRO A 141 -16.39 8.43 -5.23
C PRO A 141 -17.11 7.20 -5.78
N VAL A 142 -16.95 6.07 -5.11
CA VAL A 142 -17.62 4.82 -5.43
C VAL A 142 -18.76 4.57 -4.43
N ARG A 143 -19.90 4.08 -4.95
CA ARG A 143 -21.03 3.74 -4.08
C ARG A 143 -20.67 2.54 -3.19
N PRO A 144 -21.08 2.52 -1.91
CA PRO A 144 -20.84 1.38 -1.02
C PRO A 144 -21.30 0.04 -1.61
N SER A 145 -22.43 0.04 -2.32
CA SER A 145 -22.94 -1.16 -2.98
C SER A 145 -22.02 -1.75 -4.04
N ALA A 146 -21.33 -0.90 -4.82
CA ALA A 146 -20.37 -1.37 -5.81
C ALA A 146 -19.12 -1.97 -5.16
N LEU A 147 -18.63 -1.33 -4.08
CA LEU A 147 -17.52 -1.85 -3.29
C LEU A 147 -17.87 -3.24 -2.71
N LEU A 148 -19.05 -3.38 -2.09
CA LEU A 148 -19.50 -4.62 -1.47
C LEU A 148 -19.69 -5.75 -2.49
N VAL A 149 -20.14 -5.46 -3.71
CA VAL A 149 -20.23 -6.44 -4.80
C VAL A 149 -18.85 -6.95 -5.19
N VAL A 150 -17.84 -6.06 -5.28
CA VAL A 150 -16.46 -6.46 -5.58
C VAL A 150 -15.90 -7.36 -4.49
N PHE A 151 -16.06 -7.03 -3.22
CA PHE A 151 -15.59 -7.89 -2.12
C PHE A 151 -16.34 -9.22 -2.07
N SER A 152 -17.65 -9.24 -2.32
CA SER A 152 -18.42 -10.49 -2.47
C SER A 152 -17.91 -11.36 -3.61
N TYR A 153 -17.54 -10.76 -4.74
CA TYR A 153 -16.91 -11.48 -5.85
C TYR A 153 -15.57 -12.10 -5.44
N LEU A 154 -14.71 -11.31 -4.78
CA LEU A 154 -13.39 -11.75 -4.36
C LEU A 154 -13.40 -12.88 -3.31
N ASP A 155 -14.46 -12.97 -2.50
CA ASP A 155 -14.67 -14.07 -1.56
C ASP A 155 -14.82 -15.44 -2.26
N HIS A 156 -15.29 -15.45 -3.51
CA HIS A 156 -15.59 -16.65 -4.27
C HIS A 156 -14.51 -17.01 -5.29
N VAL A 157 -13.65 -16.07 -5.62
CA VAL A 157 -12.56 -16.32 -6.57
C VAL A 157 -11.43 -17.08 -5.89
N SER A 158 -10.87 -18.04 -6.63
CA SER A 158 -9.66 -18.77 -6.21
C SER A 158 -8.51 -17.79 -5.93
N PRO A 159 -7.57 -18.11 -5.02
CA PRO A 159 -6.39 -17.27 -4.72
C PRO A 159 -5.52 -16.95 -5.93
N ASP A 160 -5.77 -17.57 -7.09
CA ASP A 160 -5.14 -17.16 -8.33
C ASP A 160 -5.85 -15.95 -8.94
N PHE A 161 -5.47 -14.77 -8.44
CA PHE A 161 -6.00 -13.47 -8.87
C PHE A 161 -5.82 -13.17 -10.37
N GLY A 162 -5.02 -13.96 -11.08
CA GLY A 162 -4.84 -13.82 -12.53
C GLY A 162 -6.11 -14.13 -13.32
N GLU A 163 -6.90 -15.10 -12.89
CA GLU A 163 -8.18 -15.44 -13.51
C GLU A 163 -9.25 -14.37 -13.24
N ALA A 164 -9.30 -13.84 -12.00
CA ALA A 164 -10.25 -12.80 -11.62
C ALA A 164 -10.17 -11.53 -12.49
N LEU A 165 -8.97 -11.20 -12.96
CA LEU A 165 -8.76 -10.03 -13.83
C LEU A 165 -9.05 -10.31 -15.31
N GLN A 166 -9.01 -11.57 -15.75
CA GLN A 166 -9.25 -11.94 -17.15
C GLN A 166 -10.74 -12.05 -17.47
N ASP A 167 -11.54 -12.61 -16.56
CA ASP A 167 -12.98 -12.83 -16.79
C ASP A 167 -13.81 -11.57 -16.67
N GLY A 168 -13.28 -10.53 -16.03
CA GLY A 168 -14.00 -9.31 -15.74
C GLY A 168 -15.12 -9.50 -14.70
N LEU A 169 -15.47 -8.43 -14.00
CA LEU A 169 -16.52 -8.44 -13.00
C LEU A 169 -17.92 -8.34 -13.67
N ASP A 170 -18.66 -9.44 -13.71
CA ASP A 170 -20.10 -9.41 -14.01
C ASP A 170 -20.87 -9.11 -12.71
N ALA A 171 -21.08 -7.83 -12.43
CA ALA A 171 -21.74 -7.37 -11.20
C ALA A 171 -23.14 -7.95 -10.99
N SER A 172 -23.81 -8.43 -12.05
CA SER A 172 -25.16 -9.00 -11.97
C SER A 172 -25.20 -10.34 -11.25
N LYS A 173 -24.15 -11.13 -11.39
CA LYS A 173 -24.02 -12.46 -10.77
C LYS A 173 -23.70 -12.39 -9.27
N TRP A 174 -23.09 -11.29 -8.82
CA TRP A 174 -22.61 -11.09 -7.45
C TRP A 174 -23.46 -10.10 -6.66
N SER A 175 -24.65 -9.83 -7.15
CA SER A 175 -25.63 -8.96 -6.51
C SER A 175 -26.12 -9.59 -5.21
N LEU A 176 -25.83 -8.92 -4.10
CA LEU A 176 -26.35 -9.27 -2.77
C LEU A 176 -27.85 -9.03 -2.68
N SER A 177 -28.55 -9.83 -1.89
CA SER A 177 -29.95 -9.55 -1.52
C SER A 177 -30.03 -8.25 -0.71
N GLU A 178 -31.20 -7.63 -0.65
CA GLU A 178 -31.34 -6.33 0.03
C GLU A 178 -30.98 -6.40 1.53
N GLY A 179 -31.36 -7.49 2.20
CA GLY A 179 -30.99 -7.74 3.60
C GLY A 179 -29.47 -7.90 3.78
N GLN A 180 -28.80 -8.63 2.89
CA GLN A 180 -27.35 -8.79 2.90
C GLN A 180 -26.63 -7.46 2.63
N LYS A 181 -27.13 -6.66 1.67
CA LYS A 181 -26.58 -5.31 1.39
C LYS A 181 -26.66 -4.41 2.62
N GLN A 182 -27.79 -4.44 3.31
CA GLN A 182 -27.98 -3.61 4.50
C GLN A 182 -27.03 -4.04 5.62
N SER A 183 -26.95 -5.33 5.93
CA SER A 183 -26.03 -5.85 6.95
C SER A 183 -24.56 -5.59 6.61
N ALA A 184 -24.15 -5.82 5.35
CA ALA A 184 -22.80 -5.54 4.91
C ALA A 184 -22.44 -4.04 4.95
N ARG A 185 -23.40 -3.15 4.67
CA ARG A 185 -23.24 -1.71 4.78
C ARG A 185 -23.07 -1.26 6.23
N GLU A 186 -23.84 -1.82 7.15
CA GLU A 186 -23.70 -1.54 8.57
C GLU A 186 -22.33 -1.97 9.10
N LYS A 187 -21.87 -3.17 8.72
CA LYS A 187 -20.49 -3.62 9.03
C LYS A 187 -19.44 -2.68 8.45
N LEU A 188 -19.55 -2.30 7.18
CA LEU A 188 -18.62 -1.40 6.52
C LEU A 188 -18.48 -0.06 7.28
N TYR A 189 -19.60 0.55 7.68
CA TYR A 189 -19.59 1.82 8.40
C TYR A 189 -19.08 1.67 9.85
N ALA A 190 -19.37 0.56 10.49
CA ALA A 190 -18.84 0.26 11.83
C ALA A 190 -17.32 0.14 11.78
N GLN A 191 -16.78 -0.55 10.76
CA GLN A 191 -15.33 -0.69 10.57
C GLN A 191 -14.66 0.61 10.14
N GLU A 192 -15.28 1.41 9.26
CA GLU A 192 -14.82 2.77 8.93
C GLU A 192 -14.61 3.60 10.21
N LEU A 193 -15.62 3.61 11.08
CA LEU A 193 -15.56 4.34 12.35
C LEU A 193 -14.49 3.77 13.29
N HIS A 194 -14.33 2.45 13.34
CA HIS A 194 -13.29 1.82 14.17
C HIS A 194 -11.89 2.20 13.67
N ILE A 195 -11.62 2.12 12.38
CA ILE A 195 -10.34 2.57 11.79
C ILE A 195 -10.07 4.03 12.14
N LEU A 196 -11.05 4.92 11.99
CA LEU A 196 -10.89 6.33 12.31
C LEU A 196 -10.53 6.56 13.79
N ARG A 197 -11.14 5.81 14.70
CA ARG A 197 -10.85 5.91 16.14
C ARG A 197 -9.44 5.43 16.47
N VAL A 198 -9.03 4.27 15.96
CA VAL A 198 -7.69 3.73 16.15
C VAL A 198 -6.62 4.69 15.61
N LEU A 199 -6.85 5.30 14.44
CA LEU A 199 -5.94 6.27 13.85
C LEU A 199 -6.02 7.68 14.46
N GLY A 200 -6.86 7.92 15.47
CA GLY A 200 -7.10 9.25 16.00
C GLY A 200 -7.52 10.26 14.92
N PHE A 201 -8.27 9.81 13.90
CA PHE A 201 -8.69 10.58 12.73
C PHE A 201 -7.54 11.09 11.84
N GLN A 202 -6.33 10.56 12.00
CA GLN A 202 -5.15 10.89 11.20
C GLN A 202 -5.13 10.06 9.91
N THR A 203 -5.89 10.49 8.92
CA THR A 203 -6.03 9.79 7.63
C THR A 203 -5.11 10.31 6.54
N HIS A 204 -4.31 11.34 6.83
CA HIS A 204 -3.35 11.87 5.88
C HIS A 204 -2.24 10.85 5.57
N VAL A 205 -1.97 10.65 4.27
CA VAL A 205 -0.90 9.78 3.77
C VAL A 205 -0.14 10.54 2.69
N ALA A 206 1.13 10.81 2.92
CA ALA A 206 2.05 11.28 1.90
C ALA A 206 2.61 10.09 1.11
N LEU A 207 2.54 10.15 -0.21
CA LEU A 207 2.98 9.09 -1.11
C LEU A 207 4.22 9.50 -1.91
N PRO A 208 5.12 8.56 -2.26
CA PRO A 208 6.38 8.85 -2.92
C PRO A 208 6.27 9.10 -4.44
N TYR A 209 5.11 8.87 -5.07
CA TYR A 209 4.98 8.87 -6.53
C TYR A 209 5.33 10.21 -7.18
N THR A 210 4.77 11.31 -6.70
CA THR A 210 5.05 12.65 -7.22
C THR A 210 6.50 13.05 -6.97
N LEU A 211 7.05 12.72 -5.78
CA LEU A 211 8.46 12.95 -5.46
C LEU A 211 9.36 12.18 -6.41
N CYS A 212 9.05 10.92 -6.70
CA CYS A 212 9.80 10.10 -7.64
C CYS A 212 9.90 10.76 -9.03
N ILE A 213 8.79 11.28 -9.58
CA ILE A 213 8.82 12.00 -10.86
C ILE A 213 9.67 13.27 -10.79
N ASN A 214 9.50 14.07 -9.73
CA ASN A 214 10.27 15.31 -9.56
C ASN A 214 11.76 15.02 -9.44
N TYR A 215 12.15 13.97 -8.72
CA TYR A 215 13.54 13.56 -8.58
C TYR A 215 14.14 13.05 -9.90
N LEU A 216 13.40 12.25 -10.67
CA LEU A 216 13.82 11.81 -12.00
C LEU A 216 14.01 12.98 -12.97
N GLN A 217 13.18 14.03 -12.86
CA GLN A 217 13.33 15.27 -13.63
C GLN A 217 14.59 16.03 -13.19
N THR A 218 14.79 16.22 -11.89
CA THR A 218 15.97 16.92 -11.33
C THR A 218 17.28 16.21 -11.70
N LEU A 219 17.28 14.87 -11.69
CA LEU A 219 18.40 14.04 -12.10
C LEU A 219 18.58 13.94 -13.62
N GLN A 220 17.72 14.64 -14.39
CA GLN A 220 17.73 14.66 -15.86
C GLN A 220 17.62 13.27 -16.52
N VAL A 221 17.05 12.30 -15.81
CA VAL A 221 16.92 10.92 -16.29
C VAL A 221 16.07 10.85 -17.57
N PHE A 222 15.08 11.73 -17.71
CA PHE A 222 14.21 11.79 -18.89
C PHE A 222 14.92 12.32 -20.16
N SER A 223 16.13 12.85 -20.04
CA SER A 223 16.97 13.20 -21.20
C SER A 223 17.53 11.94 -21.89
N SER A 224 17.55 10.80 -21.19
CA SER A 224 17.94 9.51 -21.74
C SER A 224 16.76 8.84 -22.47
N PRO A 225 17.00 8.11 -23.58
CA PRO A 225 15.96 7.29 -24.25
C PRO A 225 15.33 6.25 -23.31
N SER A 226 16.05 5.81 -22.27
CA SER A 226 15.60 4.84 -21.28
C SER A 226 14.90 5.48 -20.07
N GLY A 227 14.78 6.81 -19.99
CA GLY A 227 14.22 7.49 -18.83
C GLY A 227 12.79 7.07 -18.47
N SER A 228 11.95 6.83 -19.47
CA SER A 228 10.59 6.30 -19.25
C SER A 228 10.59 4.88 -18.67
N LYS A 229 11.59 4.06 -19.01
CA LYS A 229 11.75 2.70 -18.46
C LYS A 229 12.15 2.77 -16.98
N VAL A 230 13.09 3.67 -16.63
CA VAL A 230 13.48 3.92 -15.23
C VAL A 230 12.27 4.34 -14.41
N ALA A 231 11.52 5.34 -14.88
CA ALA A 231 10.33 5.81 -14.19
C ALA A 231 9.32 4.69 -13.95
N LYS A 232 9.02 3.91 -14.99
CA LYS A 232 8.11 2.77 -14.89
C LYS A 232 8.62 1.75 -13.84
N ARG A 233 9.90 1.39 -13.89
CA ARG A 233 10.48 0.43 -12.97
C ARG A 233 10.53 0.95 -11.53
N ALA A 234 10.79 2.24 -11.31
CA ALA A 234 10.72 2.86 -10.00
C ALA A 234 9.30 2.80 -9.42
N PHE A 235 8.26 3.06 -10.23
CA PHE A 235 6.87 2.89 -9.79
C PHE A 235 6.53 1.43 -9.46
N GLU A 236 7.05 0.48 -10.22
CA GLU A 236 6.90 -0.96 -9.91
C GLU A 236 7.46 -1.29 -8.54
N HIS A 237 8.67 -0.80 -8.21
CA HIS A 237 9.27 -0.97 -6.89
C HIS A 237 8.47 -0.30 -5.78
N LEU A 238 7.97 0.92 -6.00
CA LEU A 238 7.11 1.61 -5.03
C LEU A 238 5.80 0.85 -4.77
N ASN A 239 5.20 0.28 -5.81
CA ASN A 239 3.99 -0.55 -5.67
C ASN A 239 4.28 -1.86 -4.93
N SER A 240 5.41 -2.51 -5.22
CA SER A 240 5.83 -3.72 -4.52
C SER A 240 6.14 -3.45 -3.04
N ALA A 241 6.70 -2.27 -2.72
CA ALA A 241 6.99 -1.86 -1.34
C ALA A 241 5.76 -1.81 -0.43
N LEU A 242 4.56 -1.60 -1.00
CA LEU A 242 3.30 -1.67 -0.25
C LEU A 242 3.01 -3.07 0.31
N LEU A 243 3.58 -4.11 -0.28
CA LEU A 243 3.44 -5.51 0.11
C LEU A 243 4.58 -5.99 1.03
N SER A 244 5.52 -5.10 1.39
CA SER A 244 6.67 -5.47 2.20
C SER A 244 6.26 -5.85 3.63
N PRO A 245 6.69 -7.00 4.14
CA PRO A 245 6.48 -7.39 5.54
C PRO A 245 7.18 -6.44 6.53
N GLN A 246 8.20 -5.70 6.06
CA GLN A 246 8.91 -4.69 6.84
C GLN A 246 8.16 -3.37 6.94
N GLN A 247 6.95 -3.28 6.36
CA GLN A 247 6.08 -2.10 6.43
C GLN A 247 6.79 -0.79 6.04
N LEU A 248 7.50 -0.80 4.91
CA LEU A 248 8.40 0.28 4.48
C LEU A 248 7.72 1.67 4.42
N TYR A 249 6.44 1.73 4.09
CA TYR A 249 5.65 2.97 4.09
C TYR A 249 5.33 3.52 5.48
N LEU A 250 5.51 2.72 6.53
CA LEU A 250 5.33 3.14 7.92
C LEU A 250 6.65 3.46 8.62
N THR A 251 7.74 2.94 8.11
CA THR A 251 9.08 3.03 8.74
C THR A 251 9.96 4.10 8.11
N HIS A 252 9.70 4.47 6.85
CA HIS A 252 10.52 5.43 6.11
C HIS A 252 9.67 6.52 5.47
N GLN A 253 10.29 7.68 5.30
CA GLN A 253 9.65 8.82 4.66
C GLN A 253 9.50 8.59 3.14
N PRO A 254 8.51 9.24 2.49
CA PRO A 254 8.31 9.16 1.04
C PRO A 254 9.53 9.56 0.23
N THR A 255 10.36 10.49 0.72
CA THR A 255 11.62 10.91 0.11
C THR A 255 12.61 9.75 -0.02
N ALA A 256 12.81 9.01 1.07
CA ALA A 256 13.71 7.87 1.11
C ALA A 256 13.22 6.72 0.20
N LEU A 257 11.92 6.41 0.23
CA LEU A 257 11.31 5.40 -0.63
C LEU A 257 11.47 5.76 -2.12
N ALA A 258 11.20 7.01 -2.50
CA ALA A 258 11.35 7.47 -3.88
C ALA A 258 12.81 7.36 -4.35
N THR A 259 13.76 7.79 -3.51
CA THR A 259 15.19 7.74 -3.79
C THR A 259 15.69 6.31 -3.98
N ALA A 260 15.31 5.40 -3.09
CA ALA A 260 15.70 3.99 -3.18
C ALA A 260 15.11 3.30 -4.42
N ALA A 261 13.84 3.58 -4.73
CA ALA A 261 13.19 3.05 -5.92
C ALA A 261 13.86 3.54 -7.22
N ILE A 262 14.24 4.81 -7.30
CA ILE A 262 14.98 5.38 -8.44
C ILE A 262 16.35 4.73 -8.56
N TYR A 263 17.09 4.60 -7.46
CA TYR A 263 18.41 3.96 -7.46
C TYR A 263 18.35 2.53 -7.99
N LEU A 264 17.41 1.74 -7.48
CA LEU A 264 17.24 0.34 -7.87
C LEU A 264 16.81 0.23 -9.35
N ALA A 265 15.83 1.03 -9.77
CA ALA A 265 15.34 1.05 -11.14
C ALA A 265 16.43 1.46 -12.15
N ALA A 266 17.24 2.46 -11.82
CA ALA A 266 18.34 2.90 -12.66
C ALA A 266 19.42 1.80 -12.81
N ARG A 267 19.72 1.07 -11.73
CA ARG A 267 20.63 -0.07 -11.77
C ARG A 267 20.12 -1.22 -12.64
N GLU A 268 18.84 -1.53 -12.56
CA GLU A 268 18.21 -2.61 -13.34
C GLU A 268 18.05 -2.26 -14.82
N THR A 269 17.91 -0.98 -15.13
CA THR A 269 17.77 -0.49 -16.52
C THR A 269 19.10 0.00 -17.12
N GLU A 270 20.21 -0.16 -16.38
CA GLU A 270 21.56 0.23 -16.79
C GLU A 270 21.69 1.73 -17.13
N VAL A 271 20.87 2.58 -16.51
CA VAL A 271 20.94 4.03 -16.65
C VAL A 271 21.90 4.60 -15.60
N LYS A 272 22.91 5.36 -16.05
CA LYS A 272 23.85 6.01 -15.15
C LYS A 272 23.20 7.19 -14.46
N LEU A 273 23.26 7.20 -13.14
CA LEU A 273 22.96 8.34 -12.29
C LEU A 273 24.26 9.13 -12.00
N PRO A 274 24.19 10.36 -11.47
CA PRO A 274 25.37 11.13 -11.09
C PRO A 274 26.32 10.33 -10.18
N GLU A 275 27.64 10.50 -10.34
CA GLU A 275 28.63 9.77 -9.54
C GLU A 275 28.78 10.30 -8.11
N THR A 276 28.34 11.53 -7.87
CA THR A 276 28.34 12.17 -6.54
C THR A 276 27.15 11.65 -5.70
N GLY A 277 27.21 11.81 -4.37
CA GLY A 277 26.16 11.42 -3.43
C GLY A 277 24.84 12.17 -3.62
N TRP A 278 24.21 12.01 -4.79
CA TRP A 278 22.97 12.70 -5.16
C TRP A 278 21.78 12.38 -4.21
N TRP A 279 21.81 11.25 -3.53
CA TRP A 279 20.81 10.85 -2.54
C TRP A 279 20.87 11.73 -1.28
N GLU A 280 22.05 12.27 -0.92
CA GLU A 280 22.21 13.19 0.22
C GLU A 280 21.49 14.52 -0.02
N VAL A 281 21.41 14.97 -1.28
CA VAL A 281 20.65 16.17 -1.66
C VAL A 281 19.13 15.95 -1.47
N LEU A 282 18.71 14.69 -1.42
CA LEU A 282 17.31 14.28 -1.22
C LEU A 282 17.03 13.86 0.24
N ASP A 283 17.90 14.28 1.17
CA ASP A 283 17.80 13.98 2.61
C ASP A 283 17.78 12.48 2.94
N VAL A 284 18.57 11.69 2.20
CA VAL A 284 18.72 10.24 2.44
C VAL A 284 20.20 9.93 2.67
N ASP A 285 20.51 9.23 3.74
CA ASP A 285 21.88 8.78 3.97
C ASP A 285 22.18 7.47 3.23
N ARG A 286 23.44 7.12 3.18
CA ARG A 286 23.92 5.95 2.45
C ARG A 286 23.46 4.63 3.08
N GLU A 287 23.33 4.60 4.38
CA GLU A 287 22.95 3.40 5.14
C GLU A 287 21.46 3.13 4.96
N GLU A 288 20.63 4.17 5.08
CA GLU A 288 19.18 4.10 4.81
C GLU A 288 18.90 3.68 3.35
N LEU A 289 19.61 4.28 2.38
CA LEU A 289 19.49 3.90 0.98
C LEU A 289 19.85 2.42 0.77
N GLY A 290 20.96 1.97 1.37
CA GLY A 290 21.40 0.58 1.29
C GLY A 290 20.38 -0.40 1.86
N PHE A 291 19.86 -0.10 3.04
CA PHE A 291 18.79 -0.88 3.67
C PHE A 291 17.54 -0.96 2.78
N LEU A 292 17.03 0.17 2.30
CA LEU A 292 15.83 0.23 1.48
C LEU A 292 15.97 -0.54 0.16
N VAL A 293 17.13 -0.46 -0.50
CA VAL A 293 17.38 -1.22 -1.74
C VAL A 293 17.32 -2.73 -1.49
N VAL A 294 17.88 -3.21 -0.39
CA VAL A 294 17.79 -4.63 -0.01
C VAL A 294 16.36 -5.01 0.35
N ALA A 295 15.68 -4.18 1.12
CA ALA A 295 14.31 -4.39 1.54
C ALA A 295 13.34 -4.45 0.34
N LEU A 296 13.47 -3.54 -0.64
CA LEU A 296 12.67 -3.55 -1.87
C LEU A 296 12.89 -4.84 -2.69
N LYS A 297 14.11 -5.34 -2.76
CA LYS A 297 14.40 -6.61 -3.44
C LYS A 297 13.88 -7.83 -2.70
N SER A 298 13.85 -7.79 -1.38
CA SER A 298 13.40 -8.93 -0.57
C SER A 298 11.91 -9.23 -0.70
N VAL A 299 11.11 -8.26 -1.16
CA VAL A 299 9.65 -8.43 -1.34
C VAL A 299 9.32 -9.57 -2.30
N GLU A 300 10.10 -9.74 -3.38
CA GLU A 300 9.88 -10.81 -4.36
C GLU A 300 10.10 -12.20 -3.72
N GLY A 301 11.20 -12.36 -2.97
CA GLY A 301 11.49 -13.60 -2.25
C GLY A 301 10.45 -13.92 -1.16
N PHE A 302 9.94 -12.88 -0.48
CA PHE A 302 8.85 -13.05 0.47
C PHE A 302 7.57 -13.53 -0.23
N ALA A 303 7.18 -12.90 -1.33
CA ALA A 303 6.00 -13.30 -2.12
C ALA A 303 6.08 -14.74 -2.63
N GLU A 304 7.26 -15.18 -3.10
CA GLU A 304 7.49 -16.57 -3.51
C GLU A 304 7.36 -17.55 -2.33
N ASN A 305 7.86 -17.16 -1.17
CA ASN A 305 7.77 -17.98 0.04
C ASN A 305 6.32 -18.13 0.50
N GLU A 306 5.57 -17.03 0.57
CA GLU A 306 4.13 -17.04 0.89
C GLU A 306 3.35 -17.95 -0.08
N SER A 307 3.62 -17.85 -1.37
CA SER A 307 3.02 -18.73 -2.38
C SER A 307 3.30 -20.22 -2.14
N LYS A 308 4.47 -20.57 -1.61
CA LYS A 308 4.83 -21.96 -1.27
C LYS A 308 4.13 -22.44 0.00
N ILE A 309 4.11 -21.60 1.04
CA ILE A 309 3.48 -21.90 2.33
C ILE A 309 1.97 -22.17 2.13
N TRP A 310 1.33 -21.35 1.36
CA TRP A 310 -0.12 -21.37 1.14
C TRP A 310 -0.56 -22.06 -0.16
N ALA A 311 0.35 -22.79 -0.85
CA ALA A 311 0.07 -23.44 -2.12
C ALA A 311 -1.13 -24.42 -2.12
N ARG A 312 -1.46 -24.97 -0.95
CA ARG A 312 -2.53 -25.98 -0.77
C ARG A 312 -3.69 -25.49 0.09
N ARG A 313 -3.62 -24.28 0.59
CA ARG A 313 -4.59 -23.71 1.53
C ARG A 313 -4.81 -22.24 1.23
N LYS A 314 -5.96 -21.72 1.62
CA LYS A 314 -6.18 -20.27 1.62
C LYS A 314 -5.56 -19.65 2.87
N VAL A 315 -5.06 -18.43 2.74
CA VAL A 315 -4.69 -17.59 3.89
C VAL A 315 -5.97 -17.24 4.65
N PRO A 316 -6.01 -17.42 5.97
CA PRO A 316 -7.19 -17.09 6.75
C PRO A 316 -7.41 -15.57 6.79
N LEU A 317 -8.60 -15.11 6.38
CA LEU A 317 -8.97 -13.70 6.35
C LEU A 317 -10.16 -13.37 7.25
N THR A 318 -10.78 -14.37 7.86
CA THR A 318 -11.84 -14.20 8.86
C THR A 318 -11.34 -14.61 10.24
N VAL A 319 -11.95 -14.04 11.28
CA VAL A 319 -11.61 -14.33 12.67
C VAL A 319 -11.69 -15.83 12.99
N GLU A 320 -12.73 -16.51 12.47
CA GLU A 320 -12.90 -17.96 12.66
C GLU A 320 -11.76 -18.75 12.02
N GLU A 321 -11.44 -18.47 10.74
CA GLU A 321 -10.34 -19.12 10.03
C GLU A 321 -8.99 -18.88 10.72
N VAL A 322 -8.74 -17.69 11.28
CA VAL A 322 -7.51 -17.39 12.03
C VAL A 322 -7.42 -18.23 13.32
N ARG A 323 -8.51 -18.35 14.05
CA ARG A 323 -8.57 -19.19 15.27
C ARG A 323 -8.34 -20.67 14.94
N ASP A 324 -8.98 -21.17 13.90
CA ASP A 324 -8.82 -22.55 13.44
C ASP A 324 -7.36 -22.85 13.03
N GLU A 325 -6.71 -21.91 12.33
CA GLU A 325 -5.31 -22.06 11.93
C GLU A 325 -4.36 -22.03 13.13
N ILE A 326 -4.59 -21.18 14.12
CA ILE A 326 -3.81 -21.15 15.37
C ILE A 326 -3.96 -22.49 16.12
N GLU A 327 -5.19 -22.98 16.24
CA GLU A 327 -5.45 -24.27 16.92
C GLU A 327 -4.79 -25.43 16.16
N ARG A 328 -4.91 -25.44 14.86
CA ARG A 328 -4.25 -26.44 14.00
C ARG A 328 -2.73 -26.45 14.20
N ARG A 329 -2.08 -25.28 14.28
CA ARG A 329 -0.63 -25.16 14.51
C ARG A 329 -0.26 -25.69 15.88
N ARG A 330 -1.02 -25.36 16.93
CA ARG A 330 -0.82 -25.88 18.30
C ARG A 330 -0.93 -27.40 18.36
N MET A 331 -1.88 -27.99 17.63
CA MET A 331 -2.02 -29.46 17.57
C MET A 331 -0.85 -30.14 16.88
N LEU A 332 -0.26 -29.51 15.86
CA LEU A 332 0.92 -30.05 15.20
C LEU A 332 2.16 -29.99 16.09
N GLU A 333 2.36 -28.89 16.81
CA GLU A 333 3.46 -28.72 17.77
C GLU A 333 3.32 -29.69 18.98
N ALA A 334 2.10 -29.99 19.41
CA ALA A 334 1.85 -30.93 20.52
C ALA A 334 1.93 -32.41 20.10
N GLY A 335 1.90 -32.71 18.81
CA GLY A 335 2.01 -34.06 18.27
C GLY A 335 3.44 -34.49 17.87
N GLU A 336 4.41 -33.56 17.93
CA GLU A 336 5.85 -33.80 17.82
C GLU A 336 6.47 -34.00 19.22
#